data_cff95e1f2e7a8da0c8cdf90a00817969
#
_entry.id   cff95e1f2e7a8da0c8cdf90a00817969
#
_cell.length_a   1.000
_cell.length_b   1.000
_cell.length_c   1.000
_cell.angle_alpha   90.00
_cell.angle_beta   90.00
_cell.angle_gamma   90.00
#
_symmetry.space_group_name_H-M   'P 1'
#
loop_
_entity.id
_entity.type
_entity.pdbx_description
1 polymer ?
#
loop_
_entity_poly.entity_id
_entity_poly.type
_entity_poly.pdbx_seq_one_letter_code
_entity_poly.pdbx_strand_id
1 'polypeptide(L)'
;NISNKALEEMKVVSGAFNAEYGTAMSGIVNLQVKDGGKDYHGSLSYQSGDHQSNDSQIFTNIDQFNLFTNKVLEGTINGPMPFMKNREQFTFNLSARLSDSEGYYYGVREHTVGDSADFRDNDNWYIEMNGDSSFVPMSPSNNLNLMGKFTYKVSPLMKLSVQLLHSGGKSKSY
;
A
#
# COMPACT_ATOMS: atom_id res chain seq x y z
N ASN A 1 3.62 0.62 3.44
CA ASN A 1 2.62 0.33 4.48
C ASN A 1 2.70 -1.13 4.91
N ILE A 2 3.03 -1.37 6.17
CA ILE A 2 3.03 -2.71 6.76
C ILE A 2 1.58 -3.06 7.13
N SER A 3 1.20 -4.34 6.98
CA SER A 3 -0.10 -4.84 7.41
C SER A 3 -0.26 -4.69 8.93
N ASN A 4 -1.31 -4.01 9.38
CA ASN A 4 -1.60 -3.88 10.80
C ASN A 4 -1.85 -5.23 11.49
N LYS A 5 -2.33 -6.23 10.75
CA LYS A 5 -2.58 -7.59 11.26
C LYS A 5 -1.31 -8.35 11.59
N ALA A 6 -0.19 -7.98 10.97
CA ALA A 6 1.13 -8.57 11.19
C ALA A 6 1.91 -7.92 12.34
N LEU A 7 1.43 -6.76 12.84
CA LEU A 7 2.07 -6.05 13.95
C LEU A 7 1.63 -6.65 15.29
N GLU A 8 2.58 -6.81 16.20
CA GLU A 8 2.35 -7.16 17.60
C GLU A 8 2.18 -5.88 18.42
N GLU A 9 3.09 -4.93 18.21
CA GLU A 9 3.11 -3.66 18.92
C GLU A 9 3.59 -2.54 18.00
N MET A 10 3.01 -1.37 18.16
CA MET A 10 3.51 -0.13 17.60
C MET A 10 3.72 0.86 18.74
N LYS A 11 4.98 1.19 19.01
CA LYS A 11 5.36 2.15 20.04
C LYS A 11 5.83 3.44 19.38
N VAL A 12 5.14 4.53 19.69
CA VAL A 12 5.53 5.87 19.28
C VAL A 12 6.12 6.58 20.47
N VAL A 13 7.37 7.01 20.39
CA VAL A 13 8.07 7.79 21.40
C VAL A 13 8.29 9.18 20.84
N SER A 14 7.71 10.19 21.49
CA SER A 14 7.87 11.61 21.16
C SER A 14 8.39 12.38 22.37
N GLY A 15 9.22 13.39 22.15
CA GLY A 15 9.77 14.22 23.20
C GLY A 15 11.21 13.87 23.58
N ALA A 16 11.56 13.92 24.86
CA ALA A 16 12.93 13.65 25.32
C ALA A 16 13.30 12.17 25.12
N PHE A 17 14.33 11.94 24.34
CA PHE A 17 14.84 10.60 24.06
C PHE A 17 15.95 10.22 25.01
N ASN A 18 15.96 8.96 25.48
CA ASN A 18 17.09 8.39 26.18
C ASN A 18 18.29 8.23 25.23
N ALA A 19 19.50 8.15 25.79
CA ALA A 19 20.76 8.04 25.04
C ALA A 19 20.82 6.85 24.06
N GLU A 20 19.98 5.84 24.23
CA GLU A 20 19.84 4.70 23.32
C GLU A 20 19.24 5.05 21.94
N TYR A 21 18.63 6.24 21.79
CA TYR A 21 18.02 6.72 20.55
C TYR A 21 18.80 7.91 19.96
N GLY A 22 20.07 7.75 19.77
CA GLY A 22 21.10 8.77 19.57
C GLY A 22 21.01 9.73 18.40
N THR A 23 19.97 9.78 17.55
CA THR A 23 19.89 10.74 16.42
C THR A 23 18.47 11.21 16.08
N ALA A 24 17.48 10.83 16.89
CA ALA A 24 16.10 11.22 16.63
C ALA A 24 15.81 12.64 17.17
N MET A 25 15.33 13.54 16.30
CA MET A 25 15.03 14.94 16.64
C MET A 25 13.55 15.21 16.89
N SER A 26 12.63 14.37 16.41
CA SER A 26 11.19 14.64 16.47
C SER A 26 10.33 13.50 17.00
N GLY A 27 10.68 12.26 16.74
CA GLY A 27 9.93 11.09 17.16
C GLY A 27 10.52 9.79 16.65
N ILE A 28 10.24 8.70 17.34
CA ILE A 28 10.64 7.35 16.96
C ILE A 28 9.39 6.50 16.91
N VAL A 29 9.20 5.79 15.80
CA VAL A 29 8.18 4.77 15.64
C VAL A 29 8.85 3.40 15.64
N ASN A 30 8.64 2.64 16.68
CA ASN A 30 9.13 1.26 16.77
C ASN A 30 7.97 0.31 16.44
N LEU A 31 8.15 -0.51 15.41
CA LEU A 31 7.19 -1.49 14.94
C LEU A 31 7.69 -2.89 15.27
N GLN A 32 6.98 -3.58 16.12
CA GLN A 32 7.26 -4.98 16.43
C GLN A 32 6.31 -5.89 15.68
N VAL A 33 6.87 -6.78 14.88
CA VAL A 33 6.13 -7.77 14.10
C VAL A 33 5.91 -9.01 14.94
N LYS A 34 4.70 -9.58 14.87
CA LYS A 34 4.34 -10.83 15.57
C LYS A 34 5.33 -11.96 15.24
N ASP A 35 5.68 -12.74 16.23
CA ASP A 35 6.32 -14.02 16.02
C ASP A 35 5.30 -15.04 15.48
N GLY A 36 5.75 -16.11 14.85
CA GLY A 36 4.88 -17.22 14.49
C GLY A 36 4.33 -17.93 15.73
N GLY A 37 3.08 -18.34 15.65
CA GLY A 37 2.44 -19.13 16.72
C GLY A 37 2.86 -20.59 16.75
N LYS A 38 2.39 -21.34 17.76
CA LYS A 38 2.54 -22.80 17.83
C LYS A 38 1.58 -23.52 16.88
N ASP A 39 0.45 -22.88 16.57
CA ASP A 39 -0.58 -23.35 15.65
C ASP A 39 -0.59 -22.48 14.41
N TYR A 40 -1.14 -23.04 13.32
CA TYR A 40 -1.33 -22.28 12.08
C TYR A 40 -2.52 -21.35 12.22
N HIS A 41 -2.28 -20.08 11.99
CA HIS A 41 -3.31 -19.05 11.89
C HIS A 41 -3.15 -18.29 10.58
N GLY A 42 -4.26 -17.93 9.98
CA GLY A 42 -4.26 -17.12 8.77
C GLY A 42 -5.46 -16.19 8.73
N SER A 43 -5.31 -15.12 8.00
CA SER A 43 -6.42 -14.21 7.69
C SER A 43 -6.30 -13.73 6.25
N LEU A 44 -7.43 -13.58 5.60
CA LEU A 44 -7.56 -12.97 4.29
C LEU A 44 -8.62 -11.89 4.38
N SER A 45 -8.34 -10.71 3.86
CA SER A 45 -9.31 -9.63 3.76
C SER A 45 -9.23 -8.96 2.40
N TYR A 46 -10.39 -8.65 1.86
CA TYR A 46 -10.55 -7.84 0.68
C TYR A 46 -11.40 -6.63 1.03
N GLN A 47 -10.94 -5.47 0.61
CA GLN A 47 -11.65 -4.20 0.76
C GLN A 47 -11.72 -3.56 -0.60
N SER A 48 -12.88 -3.02 -0.93
CA SER A 48 -13.04 -2.18 -2.11
C SER A 48 -13.97 -1.03 -1.81
N GLY A 49 -13.83 0.06 -2.55
CA GLY A 49 -14.63 1.25 -2.34
C GLY A 49 -14.26 2.37 -3.29
N ASP A 50 -15.00 3.44 -3.18
CA ASP A 50 -14.79 4.64 -3.99
C ASP A 50 -14.96 5.89 -3.14
N HIS A 51 -14.53 7.02 -3.71
CA HIS A 51 -14.80 8.36 -3.22
C HIS A 51 -16.03 8.90 -3.94
N GLN A 52 -17.01 9.37 -3.21
CA GLN A 52 -18.21 9.96 -3.78
C GLN A 52 -18.51 11.31 -3.16
N SER A 53 -18.84 12.29 -4.01
CA SER A 53 -19.28 13.63 -3.63
C SER A 53 -20.29 14.15 -4.65
N ASN A 54 -21.05 15.16 -4.23
CA ASN A 54 -21.93 15.89 -5.15
C ASN A 54 -21.21 17.06 -5.85
N ASP A 55 -19.92 17.27 -5.56
CA ASP A 55 -19.13 18.39 -6.10
C ASP A 55 -18.48 18.05 -7.44
N SER A 56 -19.27 17.53 -8.38
CA SER A 56 -18.78 17.13 -9.71
C SER A 56 -18.25 18.31 -10.55
N GLN A 57 -18.55 19.55 -10.16
CA GLN A 57 -17.98 20.75 -10.79
C GLN A 57 -16.50 20.94 -10.45
N ILE A 58 -16.06 20.42 -9.28
CA ILE A 58 -14.65 20.52 -8.81
C ILE A 58 -13.92 19.23 -9.14
N PHE A 59 -14.60 18.09 -8.92
CA PHE A 59 -14.01 16.77 -9.10
C PHE A 59 -14.74 16.01 -10.19
N THR A 60 -14.18 15.98 -11.37
CA THR A 60 -14.74 15.27 -12.53
C THR A 60 -14.99 13.80 -12.18
N ASN A 61 -16.17 13.27 -12.53
CA ASN A 61 -16.58 11.86 -12.34
C ASN A 61 -16.74 11.38 -10.87
N ILE A 62 -16.69 12.27 -9.88
CA ILE A 62 -16.78 11.87 -8.46
C ILE A 62 -18.21 11.51 -8.03
N ASP A 63 -19.21 11.88 -8.81
CA ASP A 63 -20.62 11.52 -8.64
C ASP A 63 -20.94 10.10 -9.11
N GLN A 64 -20.07 9.49 -9.90
CA GLN A 64 -20.21 8.14 -10.45
C GLN A 64 -19.52 7.13 -9.51
N PHE A 65 -20.32 6.43 -8.72
CA PHE A 65 -19.79 5.41 -7.81
C PHE A 65 -19.34 4.15 -8.54
N ASN A 66 -18.07 3.76 -8.33
CA ASN A 66 -17.53 2.50 -8.84
C ASN A 66 -16.84 1.72 -7.71
N LEU A 67 -17.45 0.65 -7.28
CA LEU A 67 -16.95 -0.18 -6.18
C LEU A 67 -15.48 -0.66 -6.35
N PHE A 68 -14.99 -0.69 -7.58
CA PHE A 68 -13.68 -1.24 -7.90
C PHE A 68 -12.58 -0.18 -8.13
N THR A 69 -12.84 1.08 -7.83
CA THR A 69 -11.86 2.18 -7.96
C THR A 69 -10.69 2.02 -7.00
N ASN A 70 -10.96 1.61 -5.78
CA ASN A 70 -9.93 1.37 -4.77
C ASN A 70 -10.07 -0.06 -4.22
N LYS A 71 -8.99 -0.85 -4.31
CA LYS A 71 -8.98 -2.26 -3.90
C LYS A 71 -7.79 -2.53 -3.00
N VAL A 72 -8.02 -3.25 -1.92
CA VAL A 72 -6.96 -3.74 -1.05
C VAL A 72 -7.20 -5.21 -0.76
N LEU A 73 -6.25 -6.04 -1.14
CA LEU A 73 -6.20 -7.45 -0.75
C LEU A 73 -5.06 -7.63 0.26
N GLU A 74 -5.38 -8.17 1.41
CA GLU A 74 -4.43 -8.39 2.48
C GLU A 74 -4.56 -9.80 3.02
N GLY A 75 -3.43 -10.51 3.11
CA GLY A 75 -3.34 -11.86 3.64
C GLY A 75 -2.23 -11.98 4.67
N THR A 76 -2.47 -12.77 5.71
CA THR A 76 -1.47 -13.16 6.70
C THR A 76 -1.54 -14.64 6.95
N ILE A 77 -0.39 -15.27 7.16
CA ILE A 77 -0.28 -16.66 7.62
C ILE A 77 0.89 -16.76 8.58
N ASN A 78 0.68 -17.43 9.69
CA ASN A 78 1.72 -17.69 10.68
C ASN A 78 1.56 -19.08 11.28
N GLY A 79 2.64 -19.61 11.86
CA GLY A 79 2.61 -20.92 12.48
C GLY A 79 4.00 -21.53 12.63
N PRO A 80 4.04 -22.81 13.01
CA PRO A 80 5.27 -23.57 13.07
C PRO A 80 5.79 -23.90 11.66
N MET A 81 7.11 -23.93 11.48
CA MET A 81 7.70 -24.23 10.17
C MET A 81 7.33 -25.66 9.74
N PRO A 82 6.71 -25.85 8.56
CA PRO A 82 6.44 -27.17 8.02
C PRO A 82 7.78 -27.90 7.77
N PHE A 83 7.76 -29.23 7.80
CA PHE A 83 8.91 -30.11 7.51
C PHE A 83 10.05 -30.12 8.55
N MET A 84 9.94 -29.40 9.68
CA MET A 84 10.91 -29.47 10.75
C MET A 84 10.50 -30.41 11.89
N LYS A 85 11.47 -31.18 12.43
CA LYS A 85 11.24 -32.18 13.47
C LYS A 85 10.77 -31.54 14.79
N ASN A 86 11.27 -30.33 15.10
CA ASN A 86 10.94 -29.54 16.28
C ASN A 86 10.12 -28.30 15.88
N ARG A 87 8.88 -28.52 15.48
CA ARG A 87 7.98 -27.48 14.94
C ARG A 87 7.80 -26.25 15.83
N GLU A 88 7.83 -26.43 17.15
CA GLU A 88 7.62 -25.33 18.10
C GLU A 88 8.83 -24.41 18.25
N GLN A 89 10.02 -24.89 17.87
CA GLN A 89 11.24 -24.09 17.95
C GLN A 89 11.41 -23.17 16.74
N PHE A 90 10.86 -23.54 15.59
CA PHE A 90 10.99 -22.78 14.35
C PHE A 90 9.61 -22.32 13.87
N THR A 91 9.37 -21.01 13.92
CA THR A 91 8.08 -20.44 13.57
C THR A 91 8.24 -19.36 12.50
N PHE A 92 7.17 -19.12 11.75
CA PHE A 92 7.13 -18.07 10.71
C PHE A 92 5.88 -17.21 10.83
N ASN A 93 6.00 -15.99 10.34
CA ASN A 93 4.89 -15.08 10.11
C ASN A 93 5.11 -14.41 8.74
N LEU A 94 4.16 -14.59 7.85
CA LEU A 94 4.17 -14.00 6.50
C LEU A 94 2.96 -13.10 6.36
N SER A 95 3.13 -11.95 5.72
CA SER A 95 2.03 -11.10 5.31
C SER A 95 2.27 -10.53 3.92
N ALA A 96 1.17 -10.38 3.18
CA ALA A 96 1.14 -9.75 1.87
C ALA A 96 -0.01 -8.74 1.84
N ARG A 97 0.25 -7.57 1.27
CA ARG A 97 -0.76 -6.54 1.01
C ARG A 97 -0.58 -6.00 -0.40
N LEU A 98 -1.64 -6.13 -1.17
CA LEU A 98 -1.79 -5.55 -2.50
C LEU A 98 -2.78 -4.41 -2.40
N SER A 99 -2.44 -3.24 -2.91
CA SER A 99 -3.37 -2.12 -3.01
C SER A 99 -3.32 -1.54 -4.41
N ASP A 100 -4.48 -1.33 -4.98
CA ASP A 100 -4.70 -0.73 -6.28
C ASP A 100 -5.71 0.41 -6.11
N SER A 101 -5.35 1.61 -6.53
CA SER A 101 -6.16 2.81 -6.37
C SER A 101 -6.08 3.68 -7.63
N GLU A 102 -7.20 4.08 -8.15
CA GLU A 102 -7.30 5.06 -9.24
C GLU A 102 -7.22 6.51 -8.71
N GLY A 103 -7.46 6.68 -7.39
CA GLY A 103 -7.58 8.00 -6.77
C GLY A 103 -8.98 8.58 -6.96
N TYR A 104 -9.10 9.88 -6.74
CA TYR A 104 -10.37 10.62 -6.83
C TYR A 104 -10.30 11.77 -7.85
N TYR A 105 -9.16 11.95 -8.51
CA TYR A 105 -9.01 12.92 -9.60
C TYR A 105 -9.06 12.21 -10.95
N TYR A 106 -9.98 12.66 -11.79
CA TYR A 106 -10.11 12.20 -13.17
C TYR A 106 -9.98 13.36 -14.13
N GLY A 107 -9.30 13.13 -15.23
CA GLY A 107 -9.30 14.00 -16.40
C GLY A 107 -10.17 13.41 -17.51
N VAL A 108 -10.58 14.24 -18.44
CA VAL A 108 -11.25 13.80 -19.68
C VAL A 108 -10.20 13.70 -20.78
N ARG A 109 -10.16 12.57 -21.48
CA ARG A 109 -9.25 12.39 -22.62
C ARG A 109 -9.83 13.08 -23.86
N GLU A 110 -9.55 14.37 -23.99
CA GLU A 110 -9.98 15.16 -25.15
C GLU A 110 -8.98 15.09 -26.31
N HIS A 111 -7.72 14.80 -25.98
CA HIS A 111 -6.62 14.80 -26.95
C HIS A 111 -5.92 13.45 -27.04
N THR A 112 -5.31 13.20 -28.19
CA THR A 112 -4.39 12.08 -28.42
C THR A 112 -2.96 12.61 -28.64
N VAL A 113 -1.98 11.73 -28.55
CA VAL A 113 -0.55 12.09 -28.80
C VAL A 113 -0.31 12.56 -30.24
N GLY A 114 -1.20 12.19 -31.18
CA GLY A 114 -1.10 12.59 -32.59
C GLY A 114 -1.79 13.89 -32.93
N ASP A 115 -2.49 14.52 -31.99
CA ASP A 115 -3.21 15.76 -32.23
C ASP A 115 -2.26 16.93 -32.45
N SER A 116 -2.62 17.79 -33.36
CA SER A 116 -1.90 19.02 -33.70
C SER A 116 -2.64 20.26 -33.21
N ALA A 117 -1.90 21.31 -32.98
CA ALA A 117 -2.44 22.63 -32.63
C ALA A 117 -1.70 23.73 -33.39
N ASP A 118 -2.43 24.73 -33.83
CA ASP A 118 -1.88 25.91 -34.50
C ASP A 118 -2.41 27.19 -33.83
N PHE A 119 -1.50 27.93 -33.21
CA PHE A 119 -1.75 29.20 -32.50
C PHE A 119 -1.13 30.42 -33.20
N ARG A 120 -0.67 30.27 -34.47
CA ARG A 120 -0.01 31.38 -35.21
C ARG A 120 -0.96 32.51 -35.57
N ASP A 121 -2.26 32.20 -35.75
CA ASP A 121 -3.29 33.21 -35.96
C ASP A 121 -4.04 33.44 -34.63
N ASN A 122 -3.90 34.63 -34.05
CA ASN A 122 -4.51 34.98 -32.78
C ASN A 122 -6.07 35.01 -32.82
N ASP A 123 -6.64 35.15 -33.99
CA ASP A 123 -8.09 35.20 -34.16
C ASP A 123 -8.70 33.82 -34.47
N ASN A 124 -7.89 32.86 -34.91
CA ASN A 124 -8.34 31.51 -35.29
C ASN A 124 -7.39 30.43 -34.78
N TRP A 125 -7.45 30.11 -33.50
CA TRP A 125 -6.71 28.99 -32.92
C TRP A 125 -7.33 27.67 -33.40
N TYR A 126 -6.49 26.80 -33.85
CA TYR A 126 -6.85 25.44 -34.23
C TYR A 126 -6.26 24.43 -33.26
N ILE A 127 -7.13 23.59 -32.68
CA ILE A 127 -6.75 22.51 -31.75
C ILE A 127 -7.51 21.26 -32.17
N GLU A 128 -6.78 20.20 -32.48
CA GLU A 128 -7.40 18.89 -32.70
C GLU A 128 -7.80 18.24 -31.38
N MET A 129 -8.99 17.64 -31.34
CA MET A 129 -9.57 16.94 -30.21
C MET A 129 -10.02 15.56 -30.68
N ASN A 130 -9.07 14.64 -30.86
CA ASN A 130 -9.34 13.28 -31.34
C ASN A 130 -9.41 12.29 -30.17
N GLY A 131 -9.53 12.74 -28.94
CA GLY A 131 -9.71 11.90 -27.77
C GLY A 131 -11.09 11.22 -27.78
N ASP A 132 -11.20 10.18 -26.98
CA ASP A 132 -12.43 9.36 -26.85
C ASP A 132 -13.36 9.85 -25.75
N SER A 133 -13.07 11.00 -25.13
CA SER A 133 -13.80 11.60 -24.00
C SER A 133 -13.93 10.67 -22.79
N SER A 134 -13.07 9.66 -22.67
CA SER A 134 -13.09 8.76 -21.53
C SER A 134 -12.51 9.41 -20.29
N PHE A 135 -13.04 9.04 -19.11
CA PHE A 135 -12.46 9.45 -17.83
C PHE A 135 -11.18 8.66 -17.55
N VAL A 136 -10.10 9.37 -17.25
CA VAL A 136 -8.78 8.80 -17.00
C VAL A 136 -8.33 9.15 -15.58
N PRO A 137 -7.96 8.17 -14.75
CA PRO A 137 -7.41 8.46 -13.43
C PRO A 137 -6.12 9.27 -13.53
N MET A 138 -6.04 10.39 -12.80
CA MET A 138 -4.90 11.30 -12.84
C MET A 138 -3.80 10.95 -11.84
N SER A 139 -4.11 10.13 -10.83
CA SER A 139 -3.17 9.72 -9.79
C SER A 139 -3.28 8.24 -9.42
N PRO A 140 -3.27 7.32 -10.42
CA PRO A 140 -3.37 5.90 -10.11
C PRO A 140 -2.11 5.39 -9.40
N SER A 141 -2.31 4.49 -8.45
CA SER A 141 -1.22 3.85 -7.71
C SER A 141 -1.48 2.37 -7.49
N ASN A 142 -0.45 1.58 -7.65
CA ASN A 142 -0.46 0.14 -7.37
C ASN A 142 0.73 -0.20 -6.47
N ASN A 143 0.48 -0.85 -5.34
CA ASN A 143 1.51 -1.15 -4.37
C ASN A 143 1.43 -2.60 -3.91
N LEU A 144 2.60 -3.24 -3.80
CA LEU A 144 2.80 -4.56 -3.22
C LEU A 144 3.72 -4.44 -2.01
N ASN A 145 3.25 -4.91 -0.86
CA ASN A 145 4.05 -5.00 0.35
C ASN A 145 4.07 -6.46 0.81
N LEU A 146 5.26 -7.00 0.97
CA LEU A 146 5.49 -8.34 1.48
C LEU A 146 6.34 -8.25 2.74
N MET A 147 6.00 -9.05 3.73
CA MET A 147 6.77 -9.16 4.95
C MET A 147 6.85 -10.61 5.38
N GLY A 148 8.04 -11.03 5.79
CA GLY A 148 8.31 -12.33 6.37
C GLY A 148 9.15 -12.19 7.64
N LYS A 149 8.76 -12.87 8.69
CA LYS A 149 9.55 -13.02 9.90
C LYS A 149 9.68 -14.49 10.23
N PHE A 150 10.91 -14.92 10.42
CA PHE A 150 11.27 -16.27 10.81
C PHE A 150 11.94 -16.22 12.19
N THR A 151 11.46 -17.02 13.11
CA THR A 151 11.93 -17.03 14.50
C THR A 151 12.39 -18.44 14.89
N TYR A 152 13.61 -18.55 15.38
CA TYR A 152 14.17 -19.77 15.94
C TYR A 152 14.41 -19.60 17.43
N LYS A 153 13.75 -20.44 18.23
CA LYS A 153 13.94 -20.49 19.70
C LYS A 153 15.05 -21.47 20.02
N VAL A 154 16.23 -20.95 20.29
CA VAL A 154 17.42 -21.76 20.67
C VAL A 154 17.23 -22.35 22.06
N SER A 155 16.68 -21.58 22.99
CA SER A 155 16.34 -21.96 24.35
C SER A 155 15.14 -21.15 24.87
N PRO A 156 14.60 -21.46 26.06
CA PRO A 156 13.53 -20.65 26.65
C PRO A 156 13.88 -19.16 26.85
N LEU A 157 15.19 -18.88 26.99
CA LEU A 157 15.72 -17.53 27.24
C LEU A 157 16.34 -16.86 25.99
N MET A 158 16.52 -17.61 24.89
CA MET A 158 17.20 -17.10 23.70
C MET A 158 16.45 -17.42 22.42
N LYS A 159 16.13 -16.36 21.66
CA LYS A 159 15.55 -16.48 20.32
C LYS A 159 16.36 -15.69 19.29
N LEU A 160 16.43 -16.25 18.08
CA LEU A 160 16.98 -15.59 16.90
C LEU A 160 15.85 -15.32 15.92
N SER A 161 15.77 -14.12 15.38
CA SER A 161 14.77 -13.76 14.40
C SER A 161 15.39 -13.09 13.19
N VAL A 162 14.88 -13.43 12.00
CA VAL A 162 15.21 -12.78 10.73
C VAL A 162 13.93 -12.20 10.16
N GLN A 163 13.96 -10.93 9.79
CA GLN A 163 12.83 -10.23 9.20
C GLN A 163 13.21 -9.75 7.82
N LEU A 164 12.33 -10.00 6.86
CA LEU A 164 12.44 -9.58 5.46
C LEU A 164 11.25 -8.66 5.15
N LEU A 165 11.54 -7.54 4.51
CA LEU A 165 10.55 -6.57 4.08
C LEU A 165 10.79 -6.26 2.61
N HIS A 166 9.74 -6.33 1.81
CA HIS A 166 9.74 -5.87 0.43
C HIS A 166 8.56 -4.93 0.22
N SER A 167 8.84 -3.77 -0.34
CA SER A 167 7.82 -2.81 -0.75
C SER A 167 8.13 -2.34 -2.15
N GLY A 168 7.21 -2.56 -3.06
CA GLY A 168 7.29 -2.12 -4.44
C GLY A 168 5.98 -1.45 -4.84
N GLY A 169 6.06 -0.42 -5.66
CA GLY A 169 4.86 0.26 -6.14
C GLY A 169 5.12 1.07 -7.39
N LYS A 170 4.03 1.35 -8.09
CA LYS A 170 4.02 2.26 -9.24
C LYS A 170 2.92 3.28 -9.00
N SER A 171 3.26 4.55 -9.15
CA SER A 171 2.29 5.63 -9.19
C SER A 171 2.54 6.48 -10.43
N LYS A 172 1.46 7.04 -10.96
CA LYS A 172 1.52 8.02 -12.03
C LYS A 172 0.86 9.30 -11.53
N SER A 173 1.34 10.42 -12.00
CA SER A 173 0.74 11.73 -11.77
C SER A 173 0.76 12.47 -13.11
N TYR A 174 -0.38 12.97 -13.51
CA TYR A 174 -0.58 13.70 -14.76
C TYR A 174 -0.90 15.15 -14.44
#